data_a96525f4d4f1a2e5cd7272fb8914028e
#
_entry.id   a96525f4d4f1a2e5cd7272fb8914028e
#
_cell.length_a   1.000
_cell.length_b   1.000
_cell.length_c   1.000
_cell.angle_alpha   90.00
_cell.angle_beta   90.00
_cell.angle_gamma   90.00
#
_symmetry.space_group_name_H-M   'P 1'
#
loop_
_entity.id
_entity.type
_entity.pdbx_description
1 polymer ?
#
loop_
_entity_poly.entity_id
_entity_poly.type
_entity_poly.pdbx_seq_one_letter_code
_entity_poly.pdbx_strand_id
1 'polypeptide(L)'
;MTPLSELVAQARVTLKELVASFWTDQELVDIANNGFKDFWGAIIDLNQEHYLKINISDVSMGANSEQLVGVPADTFRVHLIEPLNTVSGSAGSPYTLFRPRDYNSDDFINARMMAPLSPTAGMCVFYTLTNEGPPISAPTVLVGPQSSAAFPVRFVYVPTIPKVPLNGTNPIPGESDNAIIAWIIAYARAKEREDRSPDPNWLAIYATEKQNILVRMAPRQTQEPEVVEGLFDGWN
;
A
#
# COMPACT_ATOMS: atom_id res chain seq x y z
N MET A 1 -7.99 -14.38 -12.01
CA MET A 1 -7.40 -14.47 -10.65
C MET A 1 -7.69 -15.86 -10.12
N THR A 2 -6.66 -16.59 -9.75
CA THR A 2 -6.74 -17.99 -9.35
C THR A 2 -7.21 -18.10 -7.90
N PRO A 3 -8.15 -19.00 -7.57
CA PRO A 3 -8.54 -19.26 -6.20
C PRO A 3 -7.37 -19.79 -5.36
N LEU A 4 -7.26 -19.39 -4.10
CA LEU A 4 -6.19 -19.88 -3.21
C LEU A 4 -6.29 -21.39 -3.01
N SER A 5 -7.50 -21.95 -3.01
CA SER A 5 -7.73 -23.41 -2.95
C SER A 5 -7.08 -24.18 -4.10
N GLU A 6 -7.03 -23.58 -5.29
CA GLU A 6 -6.36 -24.19 -6.45
C GLU A 6 -4.83 -24.15 -6.29
N LEU A 7 -4.26 -23.04 -5.81
CA LEU A 7 -2.84 -22.93 -5.53
C LEU A 7 -2.40 -23.94 -4.47
N VAL A 8 -3.20 -24.08 -3.41
CA VAL A 8 -2.98 -25.07 -2.35
C VAL A 8 -3.06 -26.50 -2.91
N ALA A 9 -4.04 -26.79 -3.77
CA ALA A 9 -4.17 -28.10 -4.39
C ALA A 9 -2.96 -28.44 -5.27
N GLN A 10 -2.47 -27.50 -6.08
CA GLN A 10 -1.27 -27.67 -6.90
C GLN A 10 -0.01 -27.89 -6.05
N ALA A 11 0.12 -27.13 -4.95
CA ALA A 11 1.22 -27.34 -3.99
C ALA A 11 1.17 -28.75 -3.38
N ARG A 12 -0.03 -29.26 -3.00
CA ARG A 12 -0.22 -30.62 -2.47
C ARG A 12 0.20 -31.71 -3.44
N VAL A 13 -0.10 -31.54 -4.73
CA VAL A 13 0.36 -32.50 -5.75
C VAL A 13 1.89 -32.64 -5.71
N THR A 14 2.61 -31.51 -5.60
CA THR A 14 4.08 -31.51 -5.54
C THR A 14 4.61 -32.03 -4.22
N LEU A 15 3.91 -31.78 -3.12
CA LEU A 15 4.21 -32.33 -1.78
C LEU A 15 3.87 -33.82 -1.67
N LYS A 16 3.21 -34.40 -2.70
CA LYS A 16 2.72 -35.80 -2.71
C LYS A 16 1.69 -36.12 -1.60
N GLU A 17 0.97 -35.12 -1.19
CA GLU A 17 -0.10 -35.24 -0.18
C GLU A 17 -1.40 -34.67 -0.73
N LEU A 18 -2.21 -35.51 -1.34
CA LEU A 18 -3.49 -35.11 -1.97
C LEU A 18 -4.61 -34.84 -0.95
N VAL A 19 -4.50 -35.37 0.24
CA VAL A 19 -5.46 -35.22 1.33
C VAL A 19 -4.74 -34.60 2.52
N ALA A 20 -5.39 -33.65 3.17
CA ALA A 20 -4.82 -32.95 4.33
C ALA A 20 -4.59 -33.93 5.50
N SER A 21 -3.37 -34.41 5.66
CA SER A 21 -2.96 -35.29 6.76
C SER A 21 -1.77 -34.73 7.55
N PHE A 22 -0.68 -34.45 6.89
CA PHE A 22 0.52 -33.89 7.51
C PHE A 22 0.51 -32.36 7.50
N TRP A 23 0.08 -31.74 6.38
CA TRP A 23 -0.14 -30.30 6.28
C TRP A 23 -1.65 -30.02 6.24
N THR A 24 -2.14 -29.26 7.20
CA THR A 24 -3.53 -28.81 7.20
C THR A 24 -3.73 -27.73 6.13
N ASP A 25 -4.96 -27.56 5.64
CA ASP A 25 -5.29 -26.48 4.70
C ASP A 25 -5.01 -25.12 5.31
N GLN A 26 -5.26 -24.95 6.60
CA GLN A 26 -5.01 -23.70 7.30
C GLN A 26 -3.51 -23.35 7.35
N GLU A 27 -2.64 -24.35 7.59
CA GLU A 27 -1.19 -24.13 7.56
C GLU A 27 -0.73 -23.66 6.18
N LEU A 28 -1.19 -24.31 5.10
CA LEU A 28 -0.81 -23.92 3.74
C LEU A 28 -1.38 -22.54 3.36
N VAL A 29 -2.58 -22.20 3.81
CA VAL A 29 -3.16 -20.86 3.65
C VAL A 29 -2.36 -19.80 4.41
N ASP A 30 -1.93 -20.09 5.63
CA ASP A 30 -1.11 -19.13 6.40
C ASP A 30 0.27 -18.94 5.78
N ILE A 31 0.88 -20.00 5.25
CA ILE A 31 2.12 -19.92 4.48
C ILE A 31 1.92 -19.07 3.22
N ALA A 32 0.85 -19.31 2.46
CA ALA A 32 0.53 -18.51 1.27
C ALA A 32 0.35 -17.02 1.59
N ASN A 33 -0.36 -16.70 2.66
CA ASN A 33 -0.55 -15.32 3.10
C ASN A 33 0.76 -14.62 3.48
N ASN A 34 1.73 -15.35 4.01
CA ASN A 34 3.07 -14.80 4.24
C ASN A 34 3.80 -14.55 2.92
N GLY A 35 3.64 -15.43 1.94
CA GLY A 35 4.15 -15.24 0.59
C GLY A 35 3.52 -14.02 -0.10
N PHE A 36 2.23 -13.81 0.05
CA PHE A 36 1.57 -12.61 -0.45
C PHE A 36 2.14 -11.33 0.16
N LYS A 37 2.40 -11.32 1.46
CA LYS A 37 2.99 -10.15 2.15
C LYS A 37 4.41 -9.86 1.65
N ASP A 38 5.23 -10.90 1.49
CA ASP A 38 6.60 -10.74 0.99
C ASP A 38 6.62 -10.24 -0.46
N PHE A 39 5.73 -10.77 -1.29
CA PHE A 39 5.60 -10.32 -2.68
C PHE A 39 5.07 -8.88 -2.77
N TRP A 40 4.05 -8.56 -1.97
CA TRP A 40 3.45 -7.24 -1.90
C TRP A 40 4.44 -6.17 -1.48
N GLY A 41 5.27 -6.45 -0.47
CA GLY A 41 6.35 -5.55 -0.05
C GLY A 41 7.27 -5.20 -1.22
N ALA A 42 7.69 -6.18 -1.99
CA ALA A 42 8.56 -5.96 -3.14
C ALA A 42 7.89 -5.16 -4.27
N ILE A 43 6.58 -5.35 -4.49
CA ILE A 43 5.82 -4.55 -5.47
C ILE A 43 5.74 -3.09 -5.03
N ILE A 44 5.45 -2.84 -3.75
CA ILE A 44 5.38 -1.48 -3.21
C ILE A 44 6.72 -0.76 -3.35
N ASP A 45 7.83 -1.47 -3.09
CA ASP A 45 9.17 -0.90 -3.19
C ASP A 45 9.55 -0.55 -4.64
N LEU A 46 9.04 -1.33 -5.59
CA LEU A 46 9.35 -1.13 -7.01
C LEU A 46 8.47 -0.06 -7.67
N ASN A 47 7.18 -0.08 -7.40
CA ASN A 47 6.21 0.79 -8.09
C ASN A 47 4.92 0.98 -7.29
N GLN A 48 4.90 2.02 -6.49
CA GLN A 48 3.78 2.34 -5.62
C GLN A 48 2.48 2.69 -6.37
N GLU A 49 2.58 3.21 -7.58
CA GLU A 49 1.43 3.76 -8.32
C GLU A 49 0.44 2.70 -8.79
N HIS A 50 0.89 1.48 -9.08
CA HIS A 50 0.03 0.42 -9.58
C HIS A 50 -0.98 -0.14 -8.55
N TYR A 51 -0.78 0.13 -7.27
CA TYR A 51 -1.59 -0.43 -6.18
C TYR A 51 -2.27 0.64 -5.33
N LEU A 52 -2.32 1.85 -5.83
CA LEU A 52 -2.99 2.93 -5.13
C LEU A 52 -4.51 2.71 -5.12
N LYS A 53 -5.09 2.80 -3.96
CA LYS A 53 -6.53 3.00 -3.81
C LYS A 53 -6.82 4.49 -3.69
N ILE A 54 -7.84 4.93 -4.38
CA ILE A 54 -8.38 6.28 -4.26
C ILE A 54 -9.65 6.22 -3.44
N ASN A 55 -9.64 6.84 -2.28
CA ASN A 55 -10.83 7.03 -1.46
C ASN A 55 -11.20 8.52 -1.51
N ILE A 56 -12.37 8.81 -2.04
CA ILE A 56 -12.73 10.20 -2.40
C ILE A 56 -13.68 10.84 -1.38
N SER A 57 -14.45 10.09 -0.63
CA SER A 57 -15.61 10.67 0.08
C SER A 57 -15.55 10.57 1.60
N ASP A 58 -14.74 9.69 2.16
CA ASP A 58 -14.88 9.32 3.56
C ASP A 58 -13.82 9.93 4.48
N VAL A 59 -12.86 10.67 3.91
CA VAL A 59 -11.81 11.33 4.67
C VAL A 59 -12.07 12.83 4.72
N SER A 60 -11.98 13.40 5.90
CA SER A 60 -12.13 14.84 6.10
C SER A 60 -11.10 15.39 7.07
N MET A 61 -10.70 16.62 6.85
CA MET A 61 -10.04 17.41 7.87
C MET A 61 -11.08 17.87 8.88
N GLY A 62 -10.96 17.45 10.14
CA GLY A 62 -11.88 17.86 11.20
C GLY A 62 -11.67 19.32 11.59
N ALA A 63 -12.73 20.01 12.03
CA ALA A 63 -12.60 21.34 12.60
C ALA A 63 -11.87 21.27 13.94
N ASN A 64 -10.84 22.08 14.10
CA ASN A 64 -9.99 22.11 15.30
C ASN A 64 -9.45 20.73 15.71
N SER A 65 -9.16 19.89 14.73
CA SER A 65 -8.66 18.53 14.93
C SER A 65 -7.24 18.39 14.41
N GLU A 66 -6.43 17.68 15.16
CA GLU A 66 -5.07 17.29 14.74
C GLU A 66 -5.06 16.00 13.90
N GLN A 67 -6.23 15.44 13.60
CA GLN A 67 -6.35 14.16 12.90
C GLN A 67 -7.29 14.26 11.71
N LEU A 68 -6.98 13.53 10.64
CA LEU A 68 -7.94 13.25 9.59
C LEU A 68 -8.98 12.25 10.09
N VAL A 69 -10.24 12.49 9.74
CA VAL A 69 -11.38 11.64 10.11
C VAL A 69 -11.73 10.73 8.95
N GLY A 70 -11.94 9.44 9.23
CA GLY A 70 -12.34 8.47 8.22
C GLY A 70 -11.16 7.86 7.44
N VAL A 71 -9.94 7.91 7.97
CA VAL A 71 -8.79 7.21 7.36
C VAL A 71 -9.06 5.71 7.31
N PRO A 72 -8.92 5.07 6.12
CA PRO A 72 -9.18 3.65 5.98
C PRO A 72 -8.25 2.80 6.85
N ALA A 73 -8.82 1.80 7.53
CA ALA A 73 -8.06 0.93 8.45
C ALA A 73 -6.98 0.09 7.74
N ASP A 74 -7.12 -0.11 6.42
CA ASP A 74 -6.15 -0.83 5.61
C ASP A 74 -5.05 0.07 5.02
N THR A 75 -4.92 1.32 5.49
CA THR A 75 -3.85 2.22 5.03
C THR A 75 -2.49 1.73 5.49
N PHE A 76 -1.62 1.39 4.54
CA PHE A 76 -0.20 1.08 4.80
C PHE A 76 0.67 2.33 4.69
N ARG A 77 0.47 3.12 3.64
CA ARG A 77 1.22 4.36 3.37
C ARG A 77 0.32 5.40 2.71
N VAL A 78 0.44 6.62 3.13
CA VAL A 78 -0.21 7.75 2.44
C VAL A 78 0.64 8.14 1.25
N HIS A 79 0.03 8.21 0.08
CA HIS A 79 0.70 8.69 -1.14
C HIS A 79 0.47 10.18 -1.34
N LEU A 80 -0.81 10.59 -1.27
CA LEU A 80 -1.19 11.97 -1.54
C LEU A 80 -2.46 12.32 -0.79
N ILE A 81 -2.54 13.55 -0.31
CA ILE A 81 -3.76 14.16 0.22
C ILE A 81 -4.02 15.43 -0.58
N GLU A 82 -5.20 15.52 -1.16
CA GLU A 82 -5.64 16.70 -1.93
C GLU A 82 -6.97 17.22 -1.40
N PRO A 83 -7.18 18.55 -1.36
CA PRO A 83 -8.48 19.09 -1.08
C PRO A 83 -9.46 18.72 -2.19
N LEU A 84 -10.66 18.28 -1.83
CA LEU A 84 -11.73 18.10 -2.82
C LEU A 84 -12.31 19.48 -3.16
N ASN A 85 -12.12 19.89 -4.41
CA ASN A 85 -12.82 21.05 -4.97
C ASN A 85 -14.29 20.69 -5.14
N THR A 86 -15.09 20.84 -4.09
CA THR A 86 -16.54 20.74 -4.21
C THR A 86 -17.08 22.01 -4.84
N VAL A 87 -17.71 21.84 -5.99
CA VAL A 87 -18.41 22.88 -6.70
C VAL A 87 -19.42 23.56 -5.78
N SER A 88 -19.35 24.88 -5.72
CA SER A 88 -20.27 25.81 -5.06
C SER A 88 -20.51 25.64 -3.55
N GLY A 89 -19.80 26.39 -2.76
CA GLY A 89 -20.18 26.79 -1.41
C GLY A 89 -19.61 25.98 -0.24
N SER A 90 -18.90 24.93 -0.47
CA SER A 90 -18.23 24.18 0.59
C SER A 90 -16.77 24.57 0.70
N ALA A 91 -16.29 24.69 1.93
CA ALA A 91 -15.03 25.28 2.35
C ALA A 91 -13.77 24.45 2.02
N GLY A 92 -13.64 23.92 0.82
CA GLY A 92 -12.38 23.39 0.33
C GLY A 92 -11.63 24.49 -0.39
N SER A 93 -10.58 25.04 0.22
CA SER A 93 -9.77 26.02 -0.49
C SER A 93 -8.99 25.33 -1.61
N PRO A 94 -9.09 25.81 -2.87
CA PRO A 94 -8.28 25.29 -3.96
C PRO A 94 -6.78 25.49 -3.76
N TYR A 95 -6.39 26.21 -2.72
CA TYR A 95 -5.00 26.55 -2.40
C TYR A 95 -4.44 25.79 -1.19
N THR A 96 -5.21 24.89 -0.57
CA THR A 96 -4.69 24.07 0.53
C THR A 96 -3.74 23.02 -0.03
N LEU A 97 -2.49 23.05 0.43
CA LEU A 97 -1.46 22.09 0.05
C LEU A 97 -1.19 21.16 1.23
N PHE A 98 -1.20 19.86 0.98
CA PHE A 98 -0.77 18.87 1.96
C PHE A 98 0.65 18.41 1.67
N ARG A 99 1.53 18.44 2.67
CA ARG A 99 2.92 18.03 2.53
C ARG A 99 3.31 17.02 3.60
N PRO A 100 3.92 15.89 3.23
CA PRO A 100 4.41 14.93 4.21
C PRO A 100 5.57 15.54 5.01
N ARG A 101 5.62 15.21 6.31
CA ARG A 101 6.72 15.56 7.21
C ARG A 101 6.91 14.46 8.23
N ASP A 102 8.14 14.35 8.73
CA ASP A 102 8.42 13.48 9.85
C ASP A 102 7.79 14.04 11.12
N TYR A 103 7.32 13.16 11.99
CA TYR A 103 6.65 13.51 13.25
C TYR A 103 7.49 14.44 14.13
N ASN A 104 8.81 14.21 14.17
CA ASN A 104 9.75 14.98 14.98
C ASN A 104 10.38 16.17 14.24
N SER A 105 9.92 16.50 13.03
CA SER A 105 10.45 17.68 12.33
C SER A 105 9.97 18.99 12.97
N ASP A 106 10.87 19.97 13.06
CA ASP A 106 10.54 21.28 13.62
C ASP A 106 9.36 21.93 12.89
N ASP A 107 9.28 21.76 11.56
CA ASP A 107 8.18 22.25 10.73
C ASP A 107 6.83 21.70 11.19
N PHE A 108 6.77 20.38 11.46
CA PHE A 108 5.53 19.73 11.87
C PHE A 108 5.14 20.09 13.30
N ILE A 109 6.11 20.14 14.22
CA ILE A 109 5.89 20.52 15.63
C ILE A 109 5.38 21.96 15.68
N ASN A 110 6.04 22.89 14.98
CA ASN A 110 5.64 24.30 14.96
C ASN A 110 4.25 24.47 14.33
N ALA A 111 3.94 23.73 13.25
CA ALA A 111 2.63 23.80 12.61
C ALA A 111 1.50 23.33 13.56
N ARG A 112 1.71 22.29 14.35
CA ARG A 112 0.72 21.82 15.35
C ARG A 112 0.47 22.83 16.47
N MET A 113 1.45 23.66 16.81
CA MET A 113 1.33 24.70 17.83
C MET A 113 0.64 25.98 17.32
N MET A 114 0.42 26.09 16.01
CA MET A 114 -0.28 27.25 15.45
C MET A 114 -1.78 27.22 15.77
N ALA A 115 -2.37 28.41 15.89
CA ALA A 115 -3.81 28.54 16.00
C ALA A 115 -4.48 27.97 14.72
N PRO A 116 -5.71 27.41 14.85
CA PRO A 116 -6.44 26.90 13.70
C PRO A 116 -6.60 27.93 12.60
N LEU A 117 -6.28 27.55 11.36
CA LEU A 117 -6.35 28.44 10.20
C LEU A 117 -7.66 28.27 9.42
N SER A 118 -8.13 29.33 8.80
CA SER A 118 -9.28 29.27 7.91
C SER A 118 -8.90 28.55 6.61
N PRO A 119 -9.65 27.52 6.19
CA PRO A 119 -9.36 26.81 4.94
C PRO A 119 -9.56 27.68 3.69
N THR A 120 -10.29 28.80 3.80
CA THR A 120 -10.53 29.74 2.69
C THR A 120 -9.34 30.63 2.38
N ALA A 121 -8.39 30.76 3.31
CA ALA A 121 -7.23 31.64 3.16
C ALA A 121 -6.06 30.97 2.37
N GLY A 122 -6.21 29.73 1.99
CA GLY A 122 -5.10 28.92 1.47
C GLY A 122 -4.12 28.55 2.59
N MET A 123 -3.94 27.29 2.86
CA MET A 123 -3.07 26.83 3.94
C MET A 123 -2.12 25.76 3.44
N CYS A 124 -0.93 25.70 4.00
CA CYS A 124 -0.05 24.56 3.86
C CYS A 124 -0.23 23.69 5.10
N VAL A 125 -0.72 22.49 4.91
CA VAL A 125 -0.93 21.50 5.96
C VAL A 125 0.17 20.47 5.87
N PHE A 126 0.91 20.30 6.94
CA PHE A 126 1.84 19.19 7.07
C PHE A 126 1.11 17.98 7.64
N TYR A 127 1.48 16.79 7.19
CA TYR A 127 0.89 15.56 7.71
C TYR A 127 1.95 14.49 7.95
N THR A 128 1.64 13.60 8.87
CA THR A 128 2.42 12.39 9.14
C THR A 128 1.49 11.22 9.43
N LEU A 129 1.90 10.03 9.02
CA LEU A 129 1.20 8.79 9.35
C LEU A 129 1.78 8.25 10.65
N THR A 130 0.94 8.01 11.63
CA THR A 130 1.33 7.38 12.88
C THR A 130 0.53 6.10 13.12
N ASN A 131 1.20 5.11 13.69
CA ASN A 131 0.58 3.88 14.18
C ASN A 131 0.66 3.92 15.70
N GLU A 132 -0.19 4.73 16.34
CA GLU A 132 -0.14 4.88 17.79
C GLU A 132 -0.83 3.70 18.50
N GLY A 133 -0.02 2.94 19.21
CA GLY A 133 -0.41 2.07 20.32
C GLY A 133 -0.99 0.69 20.00
N PRO A 134 -0.74 -0.29 20.87
CA PRO A 134 -1.48 -1.56 20.88
C PRO A 134 -2.82 -1.44 21.64
N PRO A 135 -3.89 -2.14 21.20
CA PRO A 135 -3.91 -2.95 19.99
C PRO A 135 -3.84 -2.06 18.76
N ILE A 136 -3.17 -2.53 17.70
CA ILE A 136 -2.98 -1.78 16.44
C ILE A 136 -4.34 -1.26 15.99
N SER A 137 -4.64 -0.03 16.36
CA SER A 137 -5.81 0.70 15.89
C SER A 137 -5.57 1.11 14.45
N ALA A 138 -6.63 1.50 13.75
CA ALA A 138 -6.50 2.04 12.39
C ALA A 138 -5.40 3.12 12.35
N PRO A 139 -4.59 3.18 11.30
CA PRO A 139 -3.53 4.16 11.17
C PRO A 139 -4.11 5.56 11.30
N THR A 140 -3.42 6.41 12.03
CA THR A 140 -3.85 7.80 12.25
C THR A 140 -2.99 8.73 11.43
N VAL A 141 -3.61 9.63 10.67
CA VAL A 141 -2.92 10.71 9.98
C VAL A 141 -3.04 11.98 10.80
N LEU A 142 -1.93 12.39 11.41
CA LEU A 142 -1.84 13.66 12.12
C LEU A 142 -1.59 14.80 11.14
N VAL A 143 -2.17 15.95 11.43
CA VAL A 143 -2.09 17.15 10.60
C VAL A 143 -1.77 18.38 11.43
N GLY A 144 -1.07 19.32 10.84
CA GLY A 144 -0.78 20.64 11.39
C GLY A 144 -0.45 21.66 10.28
N PRO A 145 -0.93 22.87 10.38
CA PRO A 145 -1.83 23.44 11.40
C PRO A 145 -3.26 22.86 11.30
N GLN A 146 -4.02 22.99 12.39
CA GLN A 146 -5.43 22.62 12.41
C GLN A 146 -6.24 23.53 11.50
N SER A 147 -7.37 23.03 10.99
CA SER A 147 -8.36 23.84 10.29
C SER A 147 -9.44 24.32 11.23
N SER A 148 -9.88 25.58 11.09
CA SER A 148 -11.01 26.12 11.86
C SER A 148 -12.36 25.59 11.40
N ALA A 149 -12.44 24.98 10.20
CA ALA A 149 -13.64 24.35 9.66
C ALA A 149 -13.32 22.99 9.05
N ALA A 150 -14.27 22.06 9.13
CA ALA A 150 -14.14 20.76 8.48
C ALA A 150 -14.31 20.89 6.97
N PHE A 151 -13.51 20.13 6.21
CA PHE A 151 -13.65 20.03 4.76
C PHE A 151 -13.21 18.64 4.24
N PRO A 152 -13.82 18.16 3.14
CA PRO A 152 -13.46 16.86 2.56
C PRO A 152 -12.13 16.93 1.83
N VAL A 153 -11.40 15.83 1.88
CA VAL A 153 -10.12 15.64 1.18
C VAL A 153 -10.13 14.35 0.38
N ARG A 154 -9.48 14.36 -0.76
CA ARG A 154 -9.15 13.14 -1.51
C ARG A 154 -7.95 12.50 -0.85
N PHE A 155 -8.11 11.26 -0.42
CA PHE A 155 -7.07 10.50 0.25
C PHE A 155 -6.61 9.37 -0.66
N VAL A 156 -5.37 9.47 -1.13
CA VAL A 156 -4.73 8.48 -1.99
C VAL A 156 -3.72 7.70 -1.16
N TYR A 157 -3.85 6.40 -1.10
CA TYR A 157 -3.02 5.59 -0.22
C TYR A 157 -2.71 4.21 -0.80
N VAL A 158 -1.63 3.62 -0.31
CA VAL A 158 -1.27 2.23 -0.55
C VAL A 158 -1.92 1.38 0.55
N PRO A 159 -2.77 0.40 0.20
CA PRO A 159 -3.41 -0.45 1.18
C PRO A 159 -2.47 -1.53 1.71
N THR A 160 -2.76 -2.05 2.89
CA THR A 160 -2.21 -3.33 3.34
C THR A 160 -2.81 -4.47 2.52
N ILE A 161 -2.04 -5.55 2.31
CA ILE A 161 -2.60 -6.73 1.67
C ILE A 161 -3.53 -7.45 2.65
N PRO A 162 -4.78 -7.76 2.25
CA PRO A 162 -5.70 -8.48 3.12
C PRO A 162 -5.25 -9.93 3.32
N LYS A 163 -5.59 -10.51 4.47
CA LYS A 163 -5.46 -11.96 4.68
C LYS A 163 -6.51 -12.66 3.82
N VAL A 164 -6.07 -13.56 2.95
CA VAL A 164 -6.90 -14.30 2.01
C VAL A 164 -7.32 -15.63 2.62
N PRO A 165 -8.61 -15.93 2.74
CA PRO A 165 -9.10 -17.25 3.14
C PRO A 165 -8.95 -18.28 2.01
N LEU A 166 -9.10 -19.56 2.32
CA LEU A 166 -8.95 -20.66 1.33
C LEU A 166 -9.82 -20.51 0.08
N ASN A 167 -11.03 -19.98 0.25
CA ASN A 167 -11.98 -19.71 -0.84
C ASN A 167 -11.79 -18.33 -1.49
N GLY A 168 -10.81 -17.56 -1.05
CA GLY A 168 -10.47 -16.28 -1.65
C GLY A 168 -9.59 -16.44 -2.88
N THR A 169 -9.32 -15.34 -3.56
CA THR A 169 -8.49 -15.31 -4.77
C THR A 169 -7.11 -14.72 -4.49
N ASN A 170 -6.13 -15.10 -5.29
CA ASN A 170 -4.78 -14.54 -5.24
C ASN A 170 -4.85 -13.00 -5.37
N PRO A 171 -4.38 -12.23 -4.37
CA PRO A 171 -4.48 -10.77 -4.39
C PRO A 171 -3.35 -10.13 -5.21
N ILE A 172 -2.31 -10.88 -5.55
CA ILE A 172 -1.19 -10.39 -6.35
C ILE A 172 -1.59 -10.48 -7.83
N PRO A 173 -1.44 -9.40 -8.60
CA PRO A 173 -1.79 -9.40 -10.01
C PRO A 173 -0.84 -10.24 -10.85
N GLY A 174 -1.35 -10.66 -12.00
CA GLY A 174 -0.57 -11.30 -13.04
C GLY A 174 -0.28 -12.77 -12.80
N GLU A 175 0.83 -13.21 -13.33
CA GLU A 175 1.28 -14.61 -13.39
C GLU A 175 2.00 -15.06 -12.10
N SER A 176 1.58 -14.54 -10.92
CA SER A 176 2.27 -14.80 -9.64
C SER A 176 1.99 -16.18 -9.04
N ASP A 177 1.07 -16.93 -9.63
CA ASP A 177 0.62 -18.21 -9.09
C ASP A 177 1.77 -19.19 -8.88
N ASN A 178 2.68 -19.34 -9.86
CA ASN A 178 3.84 -20.22 -9.76
C ASN A 178 4.80 -19.80 -8.64
N ALA A 179 4.99 -18.50 -8.46
CA ALA A 179 5.82 -18.00 -7.36
C ALA A 179 5.20 -18.35 -6.00
N ILE A 180 3.90 -18.15 -5.84
CA ILE A 180 3.20 -18.46 -4.59
C ILE A 180 3.19 -19.97 -4.32
N ILE A 181 2.97 -20.81 -5.34
CA ILE A 181 3.09 -22.26 -5.19
C ILE A 181 4.48 -22.67 -4.73
N ALA A 182 5.54 -22.10 -5.34
CA ALA A 182 6.92 -22.37 -4.94
C ALA A 182 7.19 -21.95 -3.49
N TRP A 183 6.65 -20.80 -3.06
CA TRP A 183 6.72 -20.35 -1.67
C TRP A 183 6.04 -21.33 -0.72
N ILE A 184 4.80 -21.75 -1.04
CA ILE A 184 4.05 -22.70 -0.22
C ILE A 184 4.88 -23.99 -0.04
N ILE A 185 5.42 -24.55 -1.12
CA ILE A 185 6.19 -25.80 -1.09
C ILE A 185 7.47 -25.63 -0.27
N ALA A 186 8.19 -24.52 -0.45
CA ALA A 186 9.43 -24.24 0.27
C ALA A 186 9.21 -24.27 1.79
N TYR A 187 8.20 -23.56 2.26
CA TYR A 187 7.91 -23.46 3.69
C TYR A 187 7.15 -24.65 4.25
N ALA A 188 6.32 -25.34 3.46
CA ALA A 188 5.69 -26.58 3.88
C ALA A 188 6.76 -27.65 4.17
N ARG A 189 7.76 -27.81 3.30
CA ARG A 189 8.88 -28.75 3.50
C ARG A 189 9.77 -28.42 4.70
N ALA A 190 9.76 -27.17 5.19
CA ALA A 190 10.44 -26.83 6.43
C ALA A 190 9.99 -27.68 7.63
N LYS A 191 8.72 -28.14 7.63
CA LYS A 191 8.17 -29.01 8.66
C LYS A 191 8.78 -30.41 8.67
N GLU A 192 9.29 -30.88 7.51
CA GLU A 192 9.94 -32.19 7.36
C GLU A 192 11.42 -32.14 7.74
N ARG A 193 12.02 -30.96 7.79
CA ARG A 193 13.46 -30.77 8.05
C ARG A 193 13.75 -30.60 9.53
N GLU A 194 14.84 -31.18 9.99
CA GLU A 194 15.30 -31.06 11.39
C GLU A 194 15.59 -29.62 11.78
N ASP A 195 16.18 -28.85 10.88
CA ASP A 195 16.53 -27.42 11.08
C ASP A 195 15.35 -26.46 10.89
N ARG A 196 14.19 -26.98 10.46
CA ARG A 196 12.98 -26.21 10.14
C ARG A 196 13.23 -25.05 9.17
N SER A 197 14.31 -25.11 8.39
CA SER A 197 14.58 -24.12 7.35
C SER A 197 13.77 -24.41 6.08
N PRO A 198 13.35 -23.38 5.35
CA PRO A 198 12.67 -23.57 4.06
C PRO A 198 13.56 -24.32 3.07
N ASP A 199 12.94 -25.03 2.12
CA ASP A 199 13.67 -25.73 1.07
C ASP A 199 14.35 -24.70 0.13
N PRO A 200 15.71 -24.68 0.06
CA PRO A 200 16.44 -23.66 -0.69
C PRO A 200 16.18 -23.72 -2.20
N ASN A 201 15.89 -24.92 -2.75
CA ASN A 201 15.62 -25.05 -4.17
C ASN A 201 14.31 -24.38 -4.56
N TRP A 202 13.27 -24.59 -3.76
CA TRP A 202 11.97 -23.96 -3.97
C TRP A 202 11.98 -22.47 -3.69
N LEU A 203 12.77 -22.01 -2.70
CA LEU A 203 13.00 -20.58 -2.50
C LEU A 203 13.71 -19.92 -3.67
N ALA A 204 14.68 -20.61 -4.30
CA ALA A 204 15.34 -20.09 -5.49
C ALA A 204 14.36 -19.95 -6.68
N ILE A 205 13.45 -20.92 -6.86
CA ILE A 205 12.37 -20.83 -7.85
C ILE A 205 11.47 -19.64 -7.55
N TYR A 206 11.02 -19.51 -6.30
CA TYR A 206 10.22 -18.36 -5.87
C TYR A 206 10.91 -17.02 -6.18
N ALA A 207 12.17 -16.89 -5.80
CA ALA A 207 12.94 -15.66 -6.01
C ALA A 207 13.08 -15.32 -7.50
N THR A 208 13.30 -16.32 -8.35
CA THR A 208 13.42 -16.16 -9.80
C THR A 208 12.08 -15.71 -10.42
N GLU A 209 10.98 -16.40 -10.09
CA GLU A 209 9.66 -16.05 -10.59
C GLU A 209 9.21 -14.67 -10.09
N LYS A 210 9.42 -14.37 -8.80
CA LYS A 210 9.16 -13.06 -8.22
C LYS A 210 9.92 -11.98 -8.98
N GLN A 211 11.23 -12.15 -9.20
CA GLN A 211 12.04 -11.18 -9.92
C GLN A 211 11.57 -10.97 -11.36
N ASN A 212 11.23 -12.05 -12.08
CA ASN A 212 10.69 -11.97 -13.44
C ASN A 212 9.41 -11.13 -13.51
N ILE A 213 8.52 -11.28 -12.54
CA ILE A 213 7.28 -10.53 -12.46
C ILE A 213 7.57 -9.06 -12.12
N LEU A 214 8.43 -8.80 -11.14
CA LEU A 214 8.79 -7.43 -10.74
C LEU A 214 9.44 -6.66 -11.91
N VAL A 215 10.30 -7.31 -12.70
CA VAL A 215 10.90 -6.68 -13.89
C VAL A 215 9.83 -6.34 -14.95
N ARG A 216 8.81 -7.19 -15.12
CA ARG A 216 7.69 -6.88 -16.05
C ARG A 216 6.78 -5.77 -15.54
N MET A 217 6.69 -5.62 -14.21
CA MET A 217 5.88 -4.60 -13.55
C MET A 217 6.62 -3.27 -13.41
N ALA A 218 7.95 -3.27 -13.51
CA ALA A 218 8.73 -2.05 -13.46
C ALA A 218 8.23 -1.08 -14.54
N PRO A 219 8.01 0.21 -14.22
CA PRO A 219 7.62 1.17 -15.21
C PRO A 219 8.67 1.15 -16.31
N ARG A 220 8.26 0.87 -17.54
CA ARG A 220 9.09 1.20 -18.67
C ARG A 220 9.30 2.70 -18.55
N GLN A 221 10.54 3.12 -18.33
CA GLN A 221 10.87 4.53 -18.42
C GLN A 221 10.38 4.96 -19.81
N THR A 222 9.20 5.55 -19.86
CA THR A 222 8.82 6.40 -20.95
C THR A 222 9.88 7.48 -20.90
N GLN A 223 10.81 7.48 -21.86
CA GLN A 223 11.66 8.62 -22.08
C GLN A 223 10.72 9.81 -22.02
N GLU A 224 10.95 10.69 -21.04
CA GLU A 224 10.32 12.00 -21.10
C GLU A 224 10.53 12.48 -22.53
N PRO A 225 9.47 12.90 -23.24
CA PRO A 225 9.69 13.43 -24.56
C PRO A 225 10.74 14.52 -24.40
N GLU A 226 11.88 14.36 -25.05
CA GLU A 226 12.89 15.40 -25.13
C GLU A 226 12.13 16.67 -25.46
N VAL A 227 12.01 17.56 -24.50
CA VAL A 227 11.51 18.90 -24.76
C VAL A 227 12.54 19.47 -25.69
N VAL A 228 12.22 19.50 -26.97
CA VAL A 228 13.03 20.17 -27.98
C VAL A 228 12.96 21.67 -27.63
N GLU A 229 13.78 22.08 -26.68
CA GLU A 229 14.09 23.49 -26.46
C GLU A 229 14.79 23.99 -27.73
N GLY A 230 14.08 24.65 -28.59
CA GLY A 230 14.71 25.24 -29.74
C GLY A 230 13.86 25.52 -30.98
N LEU A 231 12.57 25.79 -30.84
CA LEU A 231 11.77 26.18 -32.01
C LEU A 231 11.01 27.50 -31.90
N PHE A 232 11.40 28.40 -31.00
CA PHE A 232 10.80 29.74 -30.91
C PHE A 232 11.83 30.88 -30.82
N ASP A 233 13.05 30.72 -31.32
CA ASP A 233 13.92 31.85 -31.59
C ASP A 233 13.82 32.20 -33.09
N GLY A 234 12.92 33.08 -33.44
CA GLY A 234 12.88 33.63 -34.80
C GLY A 234 11.57 34.26 -35.22
N TRP A 235 11.04 35.20 -34.50
CA TRP A 235 10.17 36.24 -35.04
C TRP A 235 10.48 37.57 -34.35
N ASN A 236 11.44 38.29 -34.91
CA ASN A 236 11.56 39.73 -34.87
C ASN A 236 10.95 40.33 -36.14
#